data_bf6701ce104701ffa2b5a9c3801c662d
#
_entry.id   bf6701ce104701ffa2b5a9c3801c662d
#
_cell.length_a   1.000
_cell.length_b   1.000
_cell.length_c   1.000
_cell.angle_alpha   90.00
_cell.angle_beta   90.00
_cell.angle_gamma   90.00
#
_symmetry.space_group_name_H-M   'P 1'
#
loop_
_entity.id
_entity.type
_entity.pdbx_description
1 polymer ?
#
loop_
_entity_poly.entity_id
_entity_poly.type
_entity_poly.pdbx_seq_one_letter_code
_entity_poly.pdbx_strand_id
1 'polypeptide(L)'
;MKNFIKIEDSVVDFGDCKNCEARCCKGAFSSLFSQILKEEFEVLYQNFPILFIFGSKGFIKPIILISNGYDSCPYLKDNLCSIYEKRPSVCQIYPLSPNLDNSIYIDSSCPEVFKGTNSLDIEVDFFSNYQKSYLDTHFEFDNLKIDDFEELLFIKNMRFFKYIGKESSKYLDFHKLSLENLKNYSFYK
;
A
#
# COMPACT_ATOMS: atom_id res chain seq x y z
N MET A 1 -11.96 -11.57 0.84
CA MET A 1 -12.03 -10.11 1.16
C MET A 1 -11.28 -9.92 2.47
N LYS A 2 -10.51 -8.84 2.61
CA LYS A 2 -9.81 -8.53 3.87
C LYS A 2 -10.83 -8.15 4.95
N ASN A 3 -10.54 -8.53 6.19
CA ASN A 3 -11.41 -8.28 7.34
C ASN A 3 -10.58 -7.72 8.50
N PHE A 4 -10.48 -6.40 8.56
CA PHE A 4 -9.71 -5.70 9.57
C PHE A 4 -10.54 -5.54 10.86
N ILE A 5 -10.00 -6.05 11.96
CA ILE A 5 -10.54 -5.89 13.30
C ILE A 5 -9.54 -5.08 14.14
N LYS A 6 -10.05 -4.23 15.03
CA LYS A 6 -9.21 -3.48 15.96
C LYS A 6 -8.58 -4.44 16.97
N ILE A 7 -7.29 -4.23 17.27
CA ILE A 7 -6.59 -4.97 18.30
C ILE A 7 -6.69 -4.18 19.61
N GLU A 8 -7.07 -4.88 20.66
CA GLU A 8 -7.07 -4.37 22.03
C GLU A 8 -6.02 -5.10 22.88
N ASP A 9 -5.52 -6.24 22.41
CA ASP A 9 -4.49 -7.03 23.06
C ASP A 9 -3.10 -6.46 22.77
N SER A 10 -2.18 -6.58 23.74
CA SER A 10 -0.79 -6.15 23.58
C SER A 10 0.07 -7.19 22.86
N VAL A 11 -0.40 -8.43 22.72
CA VAL A 11 0.34 -9.53 22.11
C VAL A 11 -0.51 -10.20 21.03
N VAL A 12 0.08 -10.41 19.86
CA VAL A 12 -0.56 -11.15 18.76
C VAL A 12 0.35 -12.26 18.27
N ASP A 13 -0.19 -13.46 18.19
CA ASP A 13 0.52 -14.62 17.66
C ASP A 13 0.37 -14.74 16.14
N PHE A 14 1.47 -15.12 15.50
CA PHE A 14 1.53 -15.35 14.06
C PHE A 14 2.17 -16.71 13.74
N GLY A 15 1.67 -17.33 12.68
CA GLY A 15 2.31 -18.46 12.04
C GLY A 15 3.41 -18.04 11.06
N ASP A 16 3.85 -18.98 10.22
CA ASP A 16 4.89 -18.75 9.23
C ASP A 16 4.29 -18.39 7.86
N CYS A 17 4.68 -17.24 7.32
CA CYS A 17 4.28 -16.81 5.98
C CYS A 17 4.64 -17.84 4.86
N LYS A 18 5.63 -18.69 5.07
CA LYS A 18 5.98 -19.75 4.13
C LYS A 18 4.85 -20.77 3.95
N ASN A 19 3.99 -20.92 4.94
CA ASN A 19 2.90 -21.88 4.95
C ASN A 19 1.57 -21.30 4.45
N CYS A 20 1.48 -19.97 4.25
CA CYS A 20 0.21 -19.29 3.94
C CYS A 20 -0.12 -19.19 2.44
N GLU A 21 0.65 -19.83 1.57
CA GLU A 21 0.48 -19.76 0.10
C GLU A 21 0.47 -18.33 -0.47
N ALA A 22 1.06 -17.35 0.23
CA ALA A 22 1.14 -15.94 -0.16
C ALA A 22 -0.23 -15.29 -0.47
N ARG A 23 -1.25 -15.60 0.30
CA ARG A 23 -2.64 -15.19 0.05
C ARG A 23 -2.78 -13.66 -0.08
N CYS A 24 -2.01 -12.88 0.71
CA CYS A 24 -2.02 -11.41 0.64
C CYS A 24 -1.57 -10.85 -0.72
N CYS A 25 -0.85 -11.64 -1.54
CA CYS A 25 -0.38 -11.27 -2.87
C CYS A 25 -1.27 -11.81 -4.00
N LYS A 26 -2.28 -12.64 -3.69
CA LYS A 26 -3.10 -13.33 -4.70
C LYS A 26 -4.43 -12.63 -4.95
N GLY A 27 -4.61 -12.12 -6.16
CA GLY A 27 -5.86 -11.74 -6.80
C GLY A 27 -6.91 -11.10 -5.89
N ALA A 28 -8.01 -11.80 -5.70
CA ALA A 28 -9.16 -11.31 -4.93
C ALA A 28 -8.89 -11.08 -3.42
N PHE A 29 -7.80 -11.62 -2.90
CA PHE A 29 -7.38 -11.44 -1.49
C PHE A 29 -6.38 -10.32 -1.31
N SER A 30 -5.70 -9.89 -2.39
CA SER A 30 -4.73 -8.79 -2.31
C SER A 30 -5.42 -7.43 -2.21
N SER A 31 -4.67 -6.43 -1.78
CA SER A 31 -5.09 -5.03 -1.92
C SER A 31 -4.97 -4.59 -3.37
N LEU A 32 -5.90 -3.77 -3.82
CA LEU A 32 -5.85 -3.13 -5.12
C LEU A 32 -4.69 -2.12 -5.15
N PHE A 33 -4.62 -1.32 -4.11
CA PHE A 33 -3.61 -0.29 -3.90
C PHE A 33 -3.30 -0.15 -2.41
N SER A 34 -2.22 0.55 -2.11
CA SER A 34 -1.94 1.07 -0.77
C SER A 34 -1.52 2.51 -0.85
N GLN A 35 -1.97 3.31 0.10
CA GLN A 35 -1.40 4.62 0.31
C GLN A 35 0.06 4.47 0.74
N ILE A 36 0.91 5.38 0.28
CA ILE A 36 2.33 5.42 0.61
C ILE A 36 2.68 6.70 1.34
N LEU A 37 3.74 6.63 2.11
CA LEU A 37 4.32 7.77 2.78
C LEU A 37 5.43 8.38 1.91
N LYS A 38 5.70 9.67 2.08
CA LYS A 38 6.71 10.36 1.24
C LYS A 38 8.10 9.75 1.35
N GLU A 39 8.42 9.15 2.50
CA GLU A 39 9.70 8.48 2.75
C GLU A 39 9.87 7.21 1.89
N GLU A 40 8.77 6.63 1.41
CA GLU A 40 8.80 5.40 0.62
C GLU A 40 9.01 5.63 -0.89
N PHE A 41 8.78 6.84 -1.39
CA PHE A 41 8.80 7.12 -2.83
C PHE A 41 10.09 6.68 -3.51
N GLU A 42 11.24 6.99 -2.90
CA GLU A 42 12.57 6.69 -3.46
C GLU A 42 12.85 5.19 -3.61
N VAL A 43 12.24 4.38 -2.78
CA VAL A 43 12.37 2.91 -2.85
C VAL A 43 11.33 2.31 -3.77
N LEU A 44 10.09 2.80 -3.71
CA LEU A 44 8.96 2.17 -4.37
C LEU A 44 8.83 2.51 -5.85
N TYR A 45 9.29 3.70 -6.29
CA TYR A 45 9.17 4.10 -7.70
C TYR A 45 9.85 3.14 -8.67
N GLN A 46 10.86 2.41 -8.22
CA GLN A 46 11.60 1.45 -9.05
C GLN A 46 10.81 0.18 -9.35
N ASN A 47 9.81 -0.13 -8.53
CA ASN A 47 9.09 -1.40 -8.61
C ASN A 47 7.58 -1.21 -8.85
N PHE A 48 6.96 -0.21 -8.27
CA PHE A 48 5.51 -0.01 -8.32
C PHE A 48 5.14 1.27 -9.06
N PRO A 49 4.05 1.28 -9.84
CA PRO A 49 3.45 2.52 -10.29
C PRO A 49 2.97 3.31 -9.08
N ILE A 50 3.48 4.52 -8.90
CA ILE A 50 2.96 5.48 -7.94
C ILE A 50 1.88 6.29 -8.68
N LEU A 51 0.66 6.25 -8.21
CA LEU A 51 -0.47 6.95 -8.78
C LEU A 51 -1.13 7.82 -7.72
N PHE A 52 -2.16 8.56 -8.10
CA PHE A 52 -2.93 9.37 -7.18
C PHE A 52 -4.39 8.94 -7.15
N ILE A 53 -5.03 9.09 -6.00
CA ILE A 53 -6.48 9.01 -5.83
C ILE A 53 -6.96 10.26 -5.11
N PHE A 54 -8.22 10.61 -5.32
CA PHE A 54 -8.85 11.70 -4.58
C PHE A 54 -9.69 11.14 -3.44
N GLY A 55 -9.37 11.58 -2.24
CA GLY A 55 -10.16 11.28 -1.04
C GLY A 55 -11.39 12.17 -0.94
N SER A 56 -12.16 12.00 0.15
CA SER A 56 -13.23 12.91 0.48
C SER A 56 -12.71 14.35 0.57
N LYS A 57 -13.51 15.31 0.12
CA LYS A 57 -13.13 16.75 0.09
C LYS A 57 -11.97 17.09 -0.85
N GLY A 58 -11.65 16.24 -1.83
CA GLY A 58 -10.62 16.51 -2.84
C GLY A 58 -9.18 16.31 -2.37
N PHE A 59 -8.95 15.68 -1.24
CA PHE A 59 -7.60 15.37 -0.77
C PHE A 59 -6.85 14.47 -1.76
N ILE A 60 -5.67 14.90 -2.18
CA ILE A 60 -4.79 14.19 -3.09
C ILE A 60 -3.98 13.17 -2.30
N LYS A 61 -4.10 11.90 -2.66
CA LYS A 61 -3.42 10.81 -1.96
C LYS A 61 -2.52 10.03 -2.90
N PRO A 62 -1.20 10.02 -2.68
CA PRO A 62 -0.31 9.14 -3.41
C PRO A 62 -0.52 7.69 -2.96
N ILE A 63 -0.55 6.81 -3.93
CA ILE A 63 -0.71 5.37 -3.72
C ILE A 63 0.26 4.59 -4.61
N ILE A 64 0.56 3.36 -4.24
CA ILE A 64 1.08 2.36 -5.17
C ILE A 64 -0.04 1.44 -5.63
N LEU A 65 -0.03 1.08 -6.89
CA LEU A 65 -0.89 0.04 -7.44
C LEU A 65 -0.25 -1.33 -7.15
N ILE A 66 -0.99 -2.22 -6.49
CA ILE A 66 -0.50 -3.55 -6.10
C ILE A 66 -1.05 -4.63 -7.03
N SER A 67 -2.33 -4.57 -7.37
CA SER A 67 -3.00 -5.51 -8.26
C SER A 67 -4.23 -4.89 -8.92
N ASN A 68 -4.87 -5.61 -9.82
CA ASN A 68 -6.20 -5.26 -10.34
C ASN A 68 -7.34 -5.93 -9.56
N GLY A 69 -7.00 -6.65 -8.48
CA GLY A 69 -7.94 -7.40 -7.66
C GLY A 69 -8.44 -8.69 -8.29
N TYR A 70 -7.83 -9.16 -9.38
CA TYR A 70 -8.03 -10.47 -10.01
C TYR A 70 -6.71 -11.21 -10.16
N ASP A 71 -5.70 -10.54 -10.70
CA ASP A 71 -4.37 -11.09 -10.88
C ASP A 71 -3.55 -10.98 -9.59
N SER A 72 -2.56 -11.82 -9.46
CA SER A 72 -1.59 -11.73 -8.38
C SER A 72 -0.69 -10.50 -8.53
N CYS A 73 -0.12 -10.04 -7.42
CA CYS A 73 0.95 -9.04 -7.45
C CYS A 73 2.05 -9.49 -8.44
N PRO A 74 2.57 -8.60 -9.31
CA PRO A 74 3.56 -8.98 -10.33
C PRO A 74 4.88 -9.51 -9.74
N TYR A 75 5.13 -9.25 -8.47
CA TYR A 75 6.32 -9.73 -7.74
C TYR A 75 6.12 -11.04 -7.00
N LEU A 76 4.94 -11.66 -7.10
CA LEU A 76 4.71 -12.99 -6.56
C LEU A 76 5.29 -14.04 -7.50
N LYS A 77 6.28 -14.82 -7.03
CA LYS A 77 6.88 -15.96 -7.72
C LYS A 77 6.95 -17.15 -6.76
N ASP A 78 6.44 -18.28 -7.19
CA ASP A 78 6.49 -19.53 -6.39
C ASP A 78 6.03 -19.35 -4.94
N ASN A 79 4.94 -18.61 -4.73
CA ASN A 79 4.40 -18.21 -3.43
C ASN A 79 5.34 -17.36 -2.56
N LEU A 80 6.38 -16.79 -3.12
CA LEU A 80 7.32 -15.90 -2.44
C LEU A 80 7.36 -14.52 -3.11
N CYS A 81 7.68 -13.49 -2.33
CA CYS A 81 7.88 -12.15 -2.86
C CYS A 81 9.30 -12.03 -3.45
N SER A 82 9.41 -11.78 -4.77
CA SER A 82 10.72 -11.64 -5.44
C SER A 82 11.47 -10.35 -5.09
N ILE A 83 10.80 -9.39 -4.43
CA ILE A 83 11.39 -8.13 -3.94
C ILE A 83 11.27 -8.01 -2.42
N TYR A 84 11.42 -9.12 -1.69
CA TYR A 84 11.12 -9.21 -0.25
C TYR A 84 11.72 -8.07 0.57
N GLU A 85 13.02 -7.74 0.36
CA GLU A 85 13.73 -6.69 1.09
C GLU A 85 13.31 -5.25 0.68
N LYS A 86 12.67 -5.10 -0.48
CA LYS A 86 12.21 -3.81 -1.03
C LYS A 86 10.69 -3.69 -1.04
N ARG A 87 10.02 -4.46 -0.18
CA ARG A 87 8.56 -4.41 -0.07
C ARG A 87 8.09 -3.06 0.45
N PRO A 88 6.93 -2.58 -0.02
CA PRO A 88 6.24 -1.46 0.61
C PRO A 88 6.00 -1.71 2.10
N SER A 89 5.99 -0.67 2.92
CA SER A 89 5.71 -0.78 4.36
C SER A 89 4.42 -1.55 4.62
N VAL A 90 3.37 -1.32 3.84
CA VAL A 90 2.11 -2.05 3.93
C VAL A 90 2.27 -3.57 3.78
N CYS A 91 3.23 -4.02 2.97
CA CYS A 91 3.53 -5.44 2.81
C CYS A 91 4.45 -5.98 3.91
N GLN A 92 5.27 -5.10 4.51
CA GLN A 92 6.17 -5.48 5.60
C GLN A 92 5.42 -5.70 6.90
N ILE A 93 4.47 -4.82 7.20
CA ILE A 93 3.69 -4.84 8.43
C ILE A 93 2.45 -5.74 8.35
N TYR A 94 2.05 -6.18 7.15
CA TYR A 94 0.89 -7.06 6.99
C TYR A 94 1.04 -8.33 7.83
N PRO A 95 0.04 -8.77 8.56
CA PRO A 95 -1.38 -8.39 8.50
C PRO A 95 -1.82 -7.20 9.36
N LEU A 96 -0.88 -6.49 9.99
CA LEU A 96 -1.20 -5.28 10.75
C LEU A 96 -1.51 -4.09 9.82
N SER A 97 -2.31 -3.17 10.32
CA SER A 97 -2.65 -1.92 9.64
C SER A 97 -2.79 -0.78 10.66
N PRO A 98 -1.91 0.23 10.61
CA PRO A 98 -2.06 1.42 11.45
C PRO A 98 -3.23 2.28 10.97
N ASN A 99 -3.84 3.03 11.88
CA ASN A 99 -4.87 4.01 11.59
C ASN A 99 -4.45 5.40 12.10
N LEU A 100 -5.13 6.44 11.62
CA LEU A 100 -4.83 7.83 11.97
C LEU A 100 -5.11 8.19 13.43
N ASP A 101 -5.94 7.43 14.11
CA ASP A 101 -6.22 7.57 15.54
C ASP A 101 -5.22 6.81 16.44
N ASN A 102 -4.08 6.38 15.87
CA ASN A 102 -3.06 5.54 16.49
C ASN A 102 -3.58 4.16 16.95
N SER A 103 -4.78 3.76 16.55
CA SER A 103 -5.22 2.38 16.75
C SER A 103 -4.59 1.46 15.72
N ILE A 104 -4.44 0.20 16.09
CA ILE A 104 -3.89 -0.85 15.24
C ILE A 104 -5.00 -1.83 14.90
N TYR A 105 -5.09 -2.16 13.62
CA TYR A 105 -6.01 -3.17 13.11
C TYR A 105 -5.21 -4.36 12.59
N ILE A 106 -5.83 -5.53 12.63
CA ILE A 106 -5.29 -6.76 12.05
C ILE A 106 -6.27 -7.37 11.06
N ASP A 107 -5.76 -7.83 9.93
CA ASP A 107 -6.57 -8.57 8.95
C ASP A 107 -6.78 -10.01 9.43
N SER A 108 -7.91 -10.26 10.08
CA SER A 108 -8.30 -11.58 10.58
C SER A 108 -8.53 -12.62 9.48
N SER A 109 -8.58 -12.19 8.21
CA SER A 109 -8.66 -13.11 7.07
C SER A 109 -7.29 -13.70 6.67
N CYS A 110 -6.19 -13.21 7.25
CA CYS A 110 -4.88 -13.82 7.06
C CYS A 110 -4.85 -15.21 7.74
N PRO A 111 -4.51 -16.29 7.02
CA PRO A 111 -4.59 -17.64 7.57
C PRO A 111 -3.61 -17.92 8.71
N GLU A 112 -2.59 -17.08 8.88
CA GLU A 112 -1.54 -17.24 9.90
C GLU A 112 -1.73 -16.33 11.13
N VAL A 113 -2.77 -15.50 11.15
CA VAL A 113 -3.12 -14.67 12.31
C VAL A 113 -3.75 -15.54 13.40
N PHE A 114 -3.36 -15.29 14.63
CA PHE A 114 -3.76 -16.03 15.84
C PHE A 114 -3.38 -17.52 15.81
N LYS A 115 -2.33 -17.87 15.02
CA LYS A 115 -1.79 -19.22 14.93
C LYS A 115 -0.29 -19.20 15.11
N GLY A 116 0.25 -20.31 15.61
CA GLY A 116 1.68 -20.47 15.74
C GLY A 116 2.23 -19.96 17.06
N THR A 117 3.55 -19.78 17.11
CA THR A 117 4.32 -19.48 18.33
C THR A 117 5.16 -18.20 18.20
N ASN A 118 5.04 -17.48 17.09
CA ASN A 118 5.74 -16.22 16.90
C ASN A 118 4.87 -15.09 17.47
N SER A 119 5.11 -14.73 18.71
CA SER A 119 4.36 -13.65 19.37
C SER A 119 5.01 -12.30 19.07
N LEU A 120 4.20 -11.33 18.73
CA LEU A 120 4.60 -9.94 18.56
C LEU A 120 3.96 -9.10 19.65
N ASP A 121 4.79 -8.45 20.46
CA ASP A 121 4.34 -7.43 21.40
C ASP A 121 3.99 -6.16 20.65
N ILE A 122 2.73 -5.74 20.74
CA ILE A 122 2.22 -4.51 20.14
C ILE A 122 2.19 -3.44 21.21
N GLU A 123 3.25 -2.66 21.27
CA GLU A 123 3.31 -1.51 22.17
C GLU A 123 2.42 -0.37 21.64
N VAL A 124 1.92 0.46 22.56
CA VAL A 124 1.07 1.62 22.24
C VAL A 124 1.71 2.53 21.18
N ASP A 125 3.03 2.61 21.16
CA ASP A 125 3.81 3.45 20.26
C ASP A 125 4.33 2.74 19.00
N PHE A 126 3.90 1.51 18.74
CA PHE A 126 4.39 0.70 17.63
C PHE A 126 4.32 1.43 16.27
N PHE A 127 3.28 2.24 16.06
CA PHE A 127 3.11 3.09 14.89
C PHE A 127 3.01 4.58 15.23
N SER A 128 3.65 5.04 16.31
CA SER A 128 3.53 6.41 16.82
C SER A 128 3.83 7.50 15.79
N ASN A 129 4.71 7.23 14.84
CA ASN A 129 5.08 8.16 13.78
C ASN A 129 4.17 8.08 12.54
N TYR A 130 3.29 7.11 12.46
CA TYR A 130 2.49 6.89 11.25
C TYR A 130 1.57 8.09 10.95
N GLN A 131 0.85 8.58 11.94
CA GLN A 131 -0.05 9.72 11.78
C GLN A 131 0.70 10.96 11.26
N LYS A 132 1.87 11.24 11.85
CA LYS A 132 2.70 12.36 11.42
C LYS A 132 3.16 12.20 9.98
N SER A 133 3.77 11.07 9.62
CA SER A 133 4.24 10.80 8.27
C SER A 133 3.10 10.81 7.24
N TYR A 134 1.92 10.34 7.63
CA TYR A 134 0.72 10.41 6.81
C TYR A 134 0.33 11.87 6.51
N LEU A 135 0.25 12.72 7.53
CA LEU A 135 -0.09 14.14 7.38
C LEU A 135 0.99 14.89 6.59
N ASP A 136 2.26 14.64 6.88
CA ASP A 136 3.38 15.23 6.16
C ASP A 136 3.35 14.86 4.66
N THR A 137 2.96 13.63 4.34
CA THR A 137 2.78 13.18 2.94
C THR A 137 1.60 13.88 2.28
N HIS A 138 0.52 14.08 3.04
CA HIS A 138 -0.66 14.77 2.54
C HIS A 138 -0.36 16.23 2.21
N PHE A 139 0.31 16.94 3.11
CA PHE A 139 0.68 18.35 2.92
C PHE A 139 1.68 18.57 1.76
N GLU A 140 2.46 17.56 1.39
CA GLU A 140 3.36 17.64 0.24
C GLU A 140 2.62 17.93 -1.07
N PHE A 141 1.38 17.46 -1.18
CA PHE A 141 0.57 17.57 -2.41
C PHE A 141 -0.63 18.54 -2.28
N ASP A 142 -0.75 19.25 -1.17
CA ASP A 142 -1.91 20.09 -0.86
C ASP A 142 -2.05 21.31 -1.80
N ASN A 143 -0.94 21.77 -2.36
CA ASN A 143 -0.92 22.89 -3.30
C ASN A 143 -1.26 22.50 -4.75
N LEU A 144 -1.36 21.22 -5.07
CA LEU A 144 -1.68 20.76 -6.41
C LEU A 144 -3.17 20.89 -6.70
N LYS A 145 -3.50 21.20 -7.95
CA LYS A 145 -4.90 21.36 -8.38
C LYS A 145 -5.41 20.07 -8.99
N ILE A 146 -6.69 19.78 -8.79
CA ILE A 146 -7.35 18.60 -9.38
C ILE A 146 -7.21 18.58 -10.89
N ASP A 147 -7.27 19.74 -11.54
CA ASP A 147 -7.14 19.88 -12.99
C ASP A 147 -5.74 19.53 -13.53
N ASP A 148 -4.73 19.43 -12.64
CA ASP A 148 -3.39 18.98 -12.99
C ASP A 148 -3.26 17.44 -13.03
N PHE A 149 -4.37 16.72 -12.92
CA PHE A 149 -4.40 15.26 -12.94
C PHE A 149 -5.28 14.73 -14.06
N GLU A 150 -4.80 13.68 -14.72
CA GLU A 150 -5.51 12.95 -15.76
C GLU A 150 -5.82 11.53 -15.28
N GLU A 151 -7.05 11.07 -15.50
CA GLU A 151 -7.41 9.67 -15.21
C GLU A 151 -6.58 8.74 -16.09
N LEU A 152 -5.88 7.81 -15.47
CA LEU A 152 -5.03 6.84 -16.15
C LEU A 152 -5.63 5.43 -16.16
N LEU A 153 -6.27 5.03 -15.05
CA LEU A 153 -6.85 3.71 -14.89
C LEU A 153 -8.19 3.79 -14.15
N PHE A 154 -9.11 2.89 -14.53
CA PHE A 154 -10.35 2.65 -13.81
C PHE A 154 -10.46 1.15 -13.49
N ILE A 155 -10.35 0.79 -12.21
CA ILE A 155 -10.32 -0.60 -11.76
C ILE A 155 -11.27 -0.75 -10.56
N LYS A 156 -12.22 -1.69 -10.64
CA LYS A 156 -13.19 -2.00 -9.55
C LYS A 156 -13.84 -0.76 -8.93
N ASN A 157 -14.35 0.14 -9.76
CA ASN A 157 -14.99 1.40 -9.35
C ASN A 157 -14.06 2.42 -8.68
N MET A 158 -12.75 2.23 -8.79
CA MET A 158 -11.75 3.19 -8.34
C MET A 158 -11.05 3.83 -9.53
N ARG A 159 -10.89 5.15 -9.49
CA ARG A 159 -10.17 5.94 -10.47
C ARG A 159 -8.78 6.24 -9.96
N PHE A 160 -7.79 6.01 -10.81
CA PHE A 160 -6.38 6.28 -10.52
C PHE A 160 -5.86 7.30 -11.52
N PHE A 161 -5.12 8.27 -11.01
CA PHE A 161 -4.71 9.45 -11.75
C PHE A 161 -3.20 9.53 -11.85
N LYS A 162 -2.72 10.08 -12.97
CA LYS A 162 -1.35 10.57 -13.13
C LYS A 162 -1.33 12.10 -13.07
N TYR A 163 -0.24 12.65 -12.59
CA TYR A 163 -0.01 14.09 -12.59
C TYR A 163 0.47 14.56 -13.96
N ILE A 164 -0.15 15.60 -14.51
CA ILE A 164 0.16 16.22 -15.80
C ILE A 164 0.50 17.71 -15.67
N GLY A 165 0.48 18.27 -14.45
CA GLY A 165 0.74 19.66 -14.20
C GLY A 165 2.20 20.06 -14.38
N LYS A 166 2.50 21.33 -14.13
CA LYS A 166 3.82 21.95 -14.36
C LYS A 166 4.68 22.02 -13.10
N GLU A 167 4.10 21.83 -11.92
CA GLU A 167 4.86 21.83 -10.67
C GLU A 167 5.89 20.70 -10.69
N SER A 168 7.01 20.92 -10.05
CA SER A 168 8.11 19.97 -9.97
C SER A 168 8.51 19.76 -8.50
N SER A 169 8.57 18.52 -8.09
CA SER A 169 9.20 18.08 -6.86
C SER A 169 9.81 16.70 -7.08
N LYS A 170 10.73 16.30 -6.22
CA LYS A 170 11.32 14.95 -6.32
C LYS A 170 10.27 13.84 -6.26
N TYR A 171 9.16 14.04 -5.57
CA TYR A 171 8.07 13.07 -5.47
C TYR A 171 7.27 12.96 -6.76
N LEU A 172 7.03 14.10 -7.44
CA LEU A 172 6.40 14.11 -8.77
C LEU A 172 7.31 13.50 -9.83
N ASP A 173 8.62 13.68 -9.70
CA ASP A 173 9.59 13.01 -10.59
C ASP A 173 9.61 11.50 -10.36
N PHE A 174 9.62 11.04 -9.12
CA PHE A 174 9.46 9.60 -8.81
C PHE A 174 8.14 9.05 -9.32
N HIS A 175 7.03 9.80 -9.18
CA HIS A 175 5.76 9.41 -9.77
C HIS A 175 5.90 9.18 -11.29
N LYS A 176 6.43 10.17 -12.03
CA LYS A 176 6.59 10.09 -13.50
C LYS A 176 7.44 8.88 -13.90
N LEU A 177 8.59 8.68 -13.25
CA LEU A 177 9.48 7.54 -13.49
C LEU A 177 8.79 6.20 -13.20
N SER A 178 7.98 6.15 -12.14
CA SER A 178 7.30 4.93 -11.71
C SER A 178 6.25 4.41 -12.70
N LEU A 179 5.73 5.27 -13.59
CA LEU A 179 4.69 4.89 -14.56
C LEU A 179 5.16 3.80 -15.52
N GLU A 180 6.47 3.68 -15.75
CA GLU A 180 7.03 2.59 -16.54
C GLU A 180 6.72 1.20 -15.95
N ASN A 181 6.51 1.11 -14.64
CA ASN A 181 6.18 -0.15 -13.98
C ASN A 181 4.78 -0.68 -14.32
N LEU A 182 3.92 0.13 -14.92
CA LEU A 182 2.61 -0.32 -15.41
C LEU A 182 2.73 -1.48 -16.40
N LYS A 183 3.82 -1.54 -17.18
CA LYS A 183 4.11 -2.65 -18.12
C LYS A 183 4.19 -4.03 -17.45
N ASN A 184 4.45 -4.08 -16.12
CA ASN A 184 4.53 -5.32 -15.37
C ASN A 184 3.13 -5.90 -15.06
N TYR A 185 2.07 -5.14 -15.31
CA TYR A 185 0.70 -5.54 -15.03
C TYR A 185 0.01 -6.02 -16.30
N SER A 186 -0.57 -7.22 -16.23
CA SER A 186 -1.21 -7.90 -17.37
C SER A 186 -2.36 -7.11 -18.00
N PHE A 187 -3.06 -6.32 -17.20
CA PHE A 187 -4.23 -5.54 -17.60
C PHE A 187 -3.89 -4.19 -18.23
N TYR A 188 -2.62 -3.82 -18.28
CA TYR A 188 -2.14 -2.57 -18.87
C TYR A 188 -1.55 -2.76 -20.28
N LYS A 189 -1.71 -3.94 -20.86
CA LYS A 189 -1.20 -4.27 -22.20
C LYS A 189 -2.15 -3.82 -23.29
#